data_2660d2872dcee893ba3a128fa3bb6514
#
_entry.id   2660d2872dcee893ba3a128fa3bb6514
#
_cell.length_a   1.000
_cell.length_b   1.000
_cell.length_c   1.000
_cell.angle_alpha   90.00
_cell.angle_beta   90.00
_cell.angle_gamma   90.00
#
_symmetry.space_group_name_H-M   'P 1'
#
loop_
_entity.id
_entity.type
_entity.pdbx_description
1 polymer ?
#
loop_
_entity_poly.entity_id
_entity_poly.type
_entity_poly.pdbx_seq_one_letter_code
_entity_poly.pdbx_strand_id
1 'polypeptide(L)'
;MRLEEYRLTEYYHQYITIEADVLTDLLSDQYEVHEDDCFALCSSYCASDGLLEFNVLSIGPDWETCTRGLEKKEMLGYFTIDEVYDKEARIVEPDFAMIAKNTPFLEKADRDYDEDFLKTRLDPRLDDLRDVAYPDIVLCGMLVNQIIQEFEVRIIGVNGPFLVVSLEEEPQVDIGIHVDEPLWALPYIYEGSAHLYAMYAGENLTKEEIKERDRLIQETNRYGFTFNGIKLRS
;
A
#
# COMPACT_ATOMS: atom_id res chain seq x y z
N MET A 1 11.96 16.27 4.90
CA MET A 1 12.15 15.12 4.00
C MET A 1 11.03 15.16 2.98
N ARG A 2 11.28 14.84 1.73
CA ARG A 2 10.19 14.74 0.76
C ARG A 2 9.40 13.46 0.97
N LEU A 3 8.12 13.43 0.57
CA LEU A 3 7.28 12.25 0.75
C LEU A 3 7.84 11.03 0.00
N GLU A 4 8.43 11.23 -1.17
CA GLU A 4 9.12 10.18 -1.97
C GLU A 4 10.28 9.46 -1.27
N GLU A 5 10.81 10.04 -0.18
CA GLU A 5 11.90 9.47 0.60
C GLU A 5 11.42 8.56 1.74
N TYR A 6 10.10 8.52 1.98
CA TYR A 6 9.48 7.62 2.96
C TYR A 6 9.00 6.34 2.28
N ARG A 7 9.01 5.24 3.02
CA ARG A 7 8.34 4.00 2.61
C ARG A 7 6.87 4.06 2.96
N LEU A 8 6.02 3.32 2.23
CA LEU A 8 4.59 3.26 2.52
C LEU A 8 4.31 2.97 3.99
N THR A 9 4.97 1.96 4.55
CA THR A 9 4.76 1.53 5.94
C THR A 9 5.13 2.58 6.99
N GLU A 10 5.88 3.61 6.63
CA GLU A 10 6.22 4.70 7.54
C GLU A 10 5.10 5.74 7.64
N TYR A 11 4.30 5.91 6.58
CA TYR A 11 3.25 6.94 6.57
C TYR A 11 1.83 6.42 6.36
N TYR A 12 1.62 5.16 5.99
CA TYR A 12 0.28 4.60 5.81
C TYR A 12 -0.50 4.60 7.14
N HIS A 13 -1.70 5.17 7.14
CA HIS A 13 -2.52 5.43 8.33
C HIS A 13 -1.84 6.30 9.39
N GLN A 14 -0.76 6.99 9.03
CA GLN A 14 -0.11 7.95 9.92
C GLN A 14 -0.66 9.36 9.67
N TYR A 15 -0.37 10.25 10.62
CA TYR A 15 -0.63 11.66 10.49
C TYR A 15 0.63 12.32 9.95
N ILE A 16 0.45 13.10 8.89
CA ILE A 16 1.56 13.70 8.17
C ILE A 16 1.22 15.14 7.81
N THR A 17 2.14 16.05 8.05
CA THR A 17 2.03 17.41 7.55
C THR A 17 2.77 17.51 6.23
N ILE A 18 2.11 18.04 5.22
CA ILE A 18 2.63 18.18 3.85
C ILE A 18 2.66 19.65 3.49
N GLU A 19 3.76 20.13 2.90
CA GLU A 19 3.83 21.44 2.27
C GLU A 19 3.06 21.41 0.96
N ALA A 20 2.07 22.28 0.83
CA ALA A 20 1.21 22.33 -0.35
C ALA A 20 1.17 23.76 -0.93
N ASP A 21 1.76 23.94 -2.09
CA ASP A 21 1.92 25.26 -2.74
C ASP A 21 0.59 25.89 -3.16
N VAL A 22 -0.44 25.08 -3.42
CA VAL A 22 -1.74 25.52 -3.94
C VAL A 22 -2.89 24.79 -3.25
N LEU A 23 -3.15 25.16 -1.99
CA LEU A 23 -4.27 24.59 -1.24
C LEU A 23 -5.64 24.98 -1.81
N THR A 24 -5.75 26.15 -2.43
CA THR A 24 -7.01 26.71 -2.96
C THR A 24 -7.64 25.88 -4.06
N ASP A 25 -6.83 25.21 -4.89
CA ASP A 25 -7.32 24.43 -6.04
C ASP A 25 -7.70 22.99 -5.65
N LEU A 26 -7.20 22.51 -4.52
CA LEU A 26 -7.35 21.13 -4.05
C LEU A 26 -8.43 20.97 -2.99
N LEU A 27 -8.72 22.03 -2.23
CA LEU A 27 -9.77 22.00 -1.22
C LEU A 27 -11.12 22.36 -1.80
N SER A 28 -12.16 21.75 -1.24
CA SER A 28 -13.54 22.01 -1.68
C SER A 28 -13.87 23.50 -1.64
N ASP A 29 -14.67 24.01 -2.59
CA ASP A 29 -15.19 25.38 -2.65
C ASP A 29 -15.89 25.87 -1.36
N GLN A 30 -16.10 24.97 -0.42
CA GLN A 30 -16.76 25.22 0.87
C GLN A 30 -15.79 25.64 1.98
N TYR A 31 -14.48 25.63 1.71
CA TYR A 31 -13.47 25.97 2.70
C TYR A 31 -12.65 27.19 2.31
N GLU A 32 -12.62 28.19 3.17
CA GLU A 32 -11.85 29.41 2.96
C GLU A 32 -10.37 29.17 3.34
N VAL A 33 -9.51 29.16 2.33
CA VAL A 33 -8.05 29.12 2.49
C VAL A 33 -7.52 30.52 2.59
N HIS A 34 -6.66 30.80 3.56
CA HIS A 34 -6.02 32.09 3.72
C HIS A 34 -4.73 32.14 2.90
N GLU A 35 -4.28 33.32 2.50
CA GLU A 35 -3.09 33.53 1.66
C GLU A 35 -1.79 33.01 2.28
N ASP A 36 -1.75 32.88 3.62
CA ASP A 36 -0.62 32.36 4.36
C ASP A 36 -0.70 30.84 4.64
N ASP A 37 -1.79 30.16 4.27
CA ASP A 37 -1.92 28.71 4.41
C ASP A 37 -1.09 28.01 3.33
N CYS A 38 -0.04 27.30 3.75
CA CYS A 38 0.84 26.56 2.86
C CYS A 38 1.17 25.15 3.36
N PHE A 39 0.54 24.71 4.47
CA PHE A 39 0.69 23.36 5.02
C PHE A 39 -0.65 22.70 5.26
N ALA A 40 -0.71 21.41 4.99
CA ALA A 40 -1.86 20.57 5.27
C ALA A 40 -1.47 19.45 6.23
N LEU A 41 -2.26 19.26 7.29
CA LEU A 41 -2.21 18.07 8.12
C LEU A 41 -3.13 17.03 7.50
N CYS A 42 -2.57 15.90 7.13
CA CYS A 42 -3.26 14.83 6.42
C CYS A 42 -3.17 13.50 7.17
N SER A 43 -4.01 12.57 6.78
CA SER A 43 -3.87 11.15 7.09
C SER A 43 -3.98 10.35 5.80
N SER A 44 -3.01 9.47 5.56
CA SER A 44 -2.99 8.62 4.36
C SER A 44 -3.93 7.43 4.49
N TYR A 45 -4.51 7.02 3.39
CA TYR A 45 -5.39 5.85 3.26
C TYR A 45 -5.43 5.37 1.82
N CYS A 46 -5.95 4.17 1.57
CA CYS A 46 -6.29 3.75 0.21
C CYS A 46 -7.78 3.94 -0.04
N ALA A 47 -8.12 4.58 -1.14
CA ALA A 47 -9.49 4.71 -1.62
C ALA A 47 -10.07 3.35 -2.05
N SER A 48 -11.35 3.30 -2.36
CA SER A 48 -12.04 2.05 -2.73
C SER A 48 -11.55 1.41 -4.03
N ASP A 49 -10.90 2.17 -4.89
CA ASP A 49 -10.23 1.69 -6.11
C ASP A 49 -8.77 1.29 -5.89
N GLY A 50 -8.27 1.45 -4.64
CA GLY A 50 -6.91 1.14 -4.22
C GLY A 50 -5.92 2.29 -4.38
N LEU A 51 -6.34 3.46 -4.90
CA LEU A 51 -5.47 4.65 -5.02
C LEU A 51 -5.08 5.16 -3.63
N LEU A 52 -3.80 5.48 -3.47
CA LEU A 52 -3.28 6.09 -2.26
C LEU A 52 -3.61 7.58 -2.22
N GLU A 53 -4.35 7.97 -1.20
CA GLU A 53 -4.81 9.33 -0.99
C GLU A 53 -4.43 9.84 0.42
N PHE A 54 -4.45 11.16 0.56
CA PHE A 54 -4.16 11.89 1.79
C PHE A 54 -5.33 12.78 2.16
N ASN A 55 -6.08 12.36 3.14
CA ASN A 55 -7.22 13.08 3.69
C ASN A 55 -6.77 14.33 4.42
N VAL A 56 -7.23 15.50 4.00
CA VAL A 56 -6.90 16.77 4.66
C VAL A 56 -7.76 16.98 5.89
N LEU A 57 -7.14 16.95 7.05
CA LEU A 57 -7.79 17.15 8.36
C LEU A 57 -7.84 18.62 8.74
N SER A 58 -6.76 19.35 8.50
CA SER A 58 -6.62 20.77 8.78
C SER A 58 -5.53 21.39 7.94
N ILE A 59 -5.49 22.72 7.88
CA ILE A 59 -4.49 23.50 7.19
C ILE A 59 -3.93 24.59 8.11
N GLY A 60 -2.82 25.21 7.71
CA GLY A 60 -2.22 26.32 8.44
C GLY A 60 -0.99 26.89 7.75
N PRO A 61 -0.42 27.98 8.35
CA PRO A 61 0.71 28.70 7.78
C PRO A 61 2.07 28.01 8.03
N ASP A 62 2.14 27.05 8.93
CA ASP A 62 3.39 26.35 9.26
C ASP A 62 3.15 24.93 9.77
N TRP A 63 4.21 24.16 9.90
CA TRP A 63 4.21 22.76 10.33
C TRP A 63 3.60 22.50 11.72
N GLU A 64 3.67 23.48 12.60
CA GLU A 64 3.29 23.32 14.03
C GLU A 64 1.87 23.78 14.29
N THR A 65 1.33 24.68 13.44
CA THR A 65 0.02 25.33 13.64
C THR A 65 -1.02 24.95 12.61
N CYS A 66 -0.90 23.78 11.94
CA CYS A 66 -1.93 23.22 11.07
C CYS A 66 -3.13 22.76 11.88
N THR A 67 -3.93 23.71 12.35
CA THR A 67 -5.12 23.41 13.17
C THR A 67 -6.41 23.99 12.62
N ARG A 68 -6.32 24.81 11.57
CA ARG A 68 -7.49 25.46 10.96
C ARG A 68 -8.41 24.43 10.31
N GLY A 69 -9.64 24.37 10.76
CA GLY A 69 -10.64 23.42 10.27
C GLY A 69 -10.66 22.08 11.01
N LEU A 70 -9.74 21.86 11.96
CA LEU A 70 -9.73 20.63 12.75
C LEU A 70 -11.00 20.46 13.58
N GLU A 71 -11.66 21.56 13.96
CA GLU A 71 -12.94 21.59 14.66
C GLU A 71 -14.14 21.15 13.81
N LYS A 72 -13.99 21.14 12.47
CA LYS A 72 -15.04 20.68 11.57
C LYS A 72 -15.13 19.16 11.60
N LYS A 73 -16.35 18.63 11.48
CA LYS A 73 -16.57 17.17 11.42
C LYS A 73 -16.21 16.58 10.06
N GLU A 74 -16.35 17.38 9.00
CA GLU A 74 -16.10 16.97 7.63
C GLU A 74 -14.61 17.14 7.30
N MET A 75 -14.11 16.34 6.38
CA MET A 75 -12.79 16.51 5.82
C MET A 75 -12.77 17.74 4.91
N LEU A 76 -11.62 18.40 4.81
CA LEU A 76 -11.48 19.60 4.00
C LEU A 76 -11.33 19.27 2.52
N GLY A 77 -10.78 18.11 2.21
CA GLY A 77 -10.49 17.62 0.88
C GLY A 77 -9.53 16.43 0.95
N TYR A 78 -8.93 16.08 -0.14
CA TYR A 78 -7.87 15.05 -0.20
C TYR A 78 -6.85 15.42 -1.27
N PHE A 79 -5.66 14.88 -1.14
CA PHE A 79 -4.63 14.85 -2.19
C PHE A 79 -4.46 13.41 -2.66
N THR A 80 -4.23 13.23 -3.95
CA THR A 80 -3.67 11.99 -4.46
C THR A 80 -2.15 11.96 -4.22
N ILE A 81 -1.54 10.78 -4.21
CA ILE A 81 -0.10 10.67 -4.04
C ILE A 81 0.67 11.46 -5.10
N ASP A 82 0.21 11.49 -6.34
CA ASP A 82 0.87 12.18 -7.45
C ASP A 82 0.97 13.70 -7.23
N GLU A 83 0.02 14.29 -6.49
CA GLU A 83 0.00 15.71 -6.19
C GLU A 83 0.99 16.12 -5.10
N VAL A 84 1.38 15.16 -4.24
CA VAL A 84 2.19 15.44 -3.04
C VAL A 84 3.50 14.65 -2.95
N TYR A 85 3.77 13.77 -3.89
CA TYR A 85 4.91 12.84 -3.84
C TYR A 85 6.27 13.54 -3.72
N ASP A 86 6.46 14.64 -4.42
CA ASP A 86 7.68 15.44 -4.41
C ASP A 86 7.73 16.52 -3.31
N LYS A 87 6.65 16.65 -2.52
CA LYS A 87 6.52 17.69 -1.51
C LYS A 87 7.23 17.35 -0.21
N GLU A 88 7.65 18.39 0.52
CA GLU A 88 8.18 18.21 1.85
C GLU A 88 7.09 17.70 2.80
N ALA A 89 7.43 16.67 3.58
CA ALA A 89 6.51 16.01 4.49
C ALA A 89 7.16 15.72 5.85
N ARG A 90 6.33 15.66 6.89
CA ARG A 90 6.74 15.28 8.26
C ARG A 90 5.66 14.45 8.92
N ILE A 91 6.04 13.30 9.44
CA ILE A 91 5.17 12.48 10.28
C ILE A 91 4.97 13.20 11.62
N VAL A 92 3.73 13.23 12.08
CA VAL A 92 3.29 13.95 13.29
C VAL A 92 2.65 12.96 14.25
N GLU A 93 2.98 13.07 15.53
CA GLU A 93 2.25 12.34 16.57
C GLU A 93 0.86 12.96 16.74
N PRO A 94 -0.21 12.15 16.60
CA PRO A 94 -1.57 12.68 16.63
C PRO A 94 -1.98 13.05 18.08
N ASP A 95 -2.73 14.13 18.20
CA ASP A 95 -3.47 14.44 19.40
C ASP A 95 -4.88 13.80 19.38
N PHE A 96 -5.62 14.00 20.48
CA PHE A 96 -6.96 13.44 20.61
C PHE A 96 -7.94 13.99 19.56
N ALA A 97 -7.81 15.28 19.18
CA ALA A 97 -8.72 15.90 18.22
C ALA A 97 -8.49 15.34 16.81
N MET A 98 -7.25 15.15 16.42
CA MET A 98 -6.87 14.50 15.15
C MET A 98 -7.44 13.09 15.06
N ILE A 99 -7.21 12.27 16.10
CA ILE A 99 -7.72 10.90 16.18
C ILE A 99 -9.25 10.90 16.12
N ALA A 100 -9.93 11.70 16.93
CA ALA A 100 -11.37 11.74 16.97
C ALA A 100 -12.01 12.16 15.64
N LYS A 101 -11.35 13.05 14.89
CA LYS A 101 -11.80 13.48 13.57
C LYS A 101 -11.61 12.37 12.51
N ASN A 102 -10.47 11.71 12.52
CA ASN A 102 -10.05 10.81 11.45
C ASN A 102 -10.56 9.36 11.59
N THR A 103 -10.69 8.85 12.83
CA THR A 103 -11.09 7.45 13.07
C THR A 103 -12.36 7.03 12.31
N PRO A 104 -13.48 7.79 12.33
CA PRO A 104 -14.68 7.37 11.60
C PRO A 104 -14.50 7.31 10.09
N PHE A 105 -13.54 8.07 9.56
CA PHE A 105 -13.21 8.06 8.16
C PHE A 105 -12.40 6.81 7.80
N LEU A 106 -11.33 6.50 8.54
CA LEU A 106 -10.51 5.31 8.32
C LEU A 106 -11.33 4.02 8.47
N GLU A 107 -12.18 3.92 9.50
CA GLU A 107 -13.10 2.79 9.68
C GLU A 107 -14.04 2.60 8.47
N LYS A 108 -14.40 3.67 7.78
CA LYS A 108 -15.19 3.60 6.56
C LYS A 108 -14.34 3.18 5.35
N ALA A 109 -13.13 3.70 5.21
CA ALA A 109 -12.22 3.39 4.11
C ALA A 109 -11.81 1.91 4.13
N ASP A 110 -11.56 1.37 5.33
CA ASP A 110 -11.11 -0.01 5.52
C ASP A 110 -12.23 -1.04 5.63
N ARG A 111 -13.49 -0.61 5.60
CA ARG A 111 -14.66 -1.47 5.90
C ARG A 111 -14.74 -2.74 5.08
N ASP A 112 -14.36 -2.67 3.82
CA ASP A 112 -14.52 -3.76 2.86
C ASP A 112 -13.32 -4.70 2.82
N TYR A 113 -12.29 -4.43 3.63
CA TYR A 113 -11.07 -5.23 3.74
C TYR A 113 -11.03 -6.00 5.06
N ASP A 114 -10.55 -7.24 5.01
CA ASP A 114 -10.29 -7.99 6.22
C ASP A 114 -8.97 -7.55 6.91
N GLU A 115 -8.83 -7.88 8.19
CA GLU A 115 -7.67 -7.48 9.00
C GLU A 115 -6.35 -8.04 8.45
N ASP A 116 -6.36 -9.24 7.87
CA ASP A 116 -5.14 -9.86 7.33
C ASP A 116 -4.72 -9.19 6.03
N PHE A 117 -5.68 -8.76 5.20
CA PHE A 117 -5.39 -7.95 4.03
C PHE A 117 -4.77 -6.61 4.42
N LEU A 118 -5.36 -5.89 5.37
CA LEU A 118 -4.83 -4.59 5.83
C LEU A 118 -3.41 -4.71 6.40
N LYS A 119 -3.08 -5.82 7.05
CA LYS A 119 -1.71 -6.09 7.51
C LYS A 119 -0.71 -6.19 6.35
N THR A 120 -1.13 -6.56 5.15
CA THR A 120 -0.23 -6.58 4.00
C THR A 120 0.28 -5.19 3.68
N ARG A 121 -0.56 -4.15 3.78
CA ARG A 121 -0.18 -2.74 3.55
C ARG A 121 0.86 -2.23 4.55
N LEU A 122 0.94 -2.84 5.73
CA LEU A 122 1.90 -2.55 6.79
C LEU A 122 3.13 -3.47 6.78
N ASP A 123 3.29 -4.31 5.76
CA ASP A 123 4.44 -5.21 5.67
C ASP A 123 5.61 -4.56 4.92
N PRO A 124 6.70 -4.17 5.64
CA PRO A 124 7.82 -3.44 5.03
C PRO A 124 8.62 -4.27 4.01
N ARG A 125 8.38 -5.58 3.93
CA ARG A 125 9.02 -6.46 2.94
C ARG A 125 8.46 -6.24 1.54
N LEU A 126 7.26 -5.65 1.45
CA LEU A 126 6.58 -5.36 0.21
C LEU A 126 6.85 -3.94 -0.29
N ASP A 127 7.40 -3.04 0.54
CA ASP A 127 7.54 -1.62 0.20
C ASP A 127 8.32 -1.38 -1.11
N ASP A 128 9.41 -2.12 -1.33
CA ASP A 128 10.23 -1.99 -2.53
C ASP A 128 9.59 -2.65 -3.79
N LEU A 129 8.48 -3.35 -3.63
CA LEU A 129 7.78 -4.07 -4.70
C LEU A 129 6.46 -3.39 -5.13
N ARG A 130 5.99 -2.41 -4.34
CA ARG A 130 4.69 -1.78 -4.54
C ARG A 130 4.73 -0.73 -5.63
N ASP A 131 3.62 -0.62 -6.34
CA ASP A 131 3.32 0.62 -7.06
C ASP A 131 3.08 1.76 -6.05
N VAL A 132 3.57 2.95 -6.38
CA VAL A 132 3.52 4.11 -5.48
C VAL A 132 2.09 4.62 -5.31
N ALA A 133 1.33 4.63 -6.41
CA ALA A 133 -0.04 5.14 -6.39
C ALA A 133 -1.05 4.09 -5.94
N TYR A 134 -0.77 2.82 -6.23
CA TYR A 134 -1.64 1.69 -5.91
C TYR A 134 -0.91 0.66 -5.04
N PRO A 135 -0.82 0.86 -3.72
CA PRO A 135 -0.01 0.03 -2.83
C PRO A 135 -0.35 -1.47 -2.82
N ASP A 136 -1.52 -1.83 -3.29
CA ASP A 136 -1.94 -3.23 -3.42
C ASP A 136 -1.48 -3.86 -4.73
N ILE A 137 -0.92 -3.07 -5.68
CA ILE A 137 -0.25 -3.57 -6.87
C ILE A 137 1.23 -3.77 -6.54
N VAL A 138 1.74 -4.96 -6.83
CA VAL A 138 3.12 -5.35 -6.53
C VAL A 138 3.74 -6.09 -7.71
N LEU A 139 5.06 -5.94 -7.85
CA LEU A 139 5.81 -6.69 -8.85
C LEU A 139 6.02 -8.13 -8.37
N CYS A 140 5.68 -9.09 -9.22
CA CYS A 140 5.72 -10.51 -8.90
C CYS A 140 6.33 -11.34 -10.05
N GLY A 141 7.30 -12.18 -9.72
CA GLY A 141 7.90 -13.12 -10.66
C GLY A 141 7.00 -14.35 -10.88
N MET A 142 6.91 -14.82 -12.11
CA MET A 142 6.25 -16.07 -12.49
C MET A 142 7.13 -16.88 -13.43
N LEU A 143 7.06 -18.21 -13.32
CA LEU A 143 7.80 -19.10 -14.20
C LEU A 143 7.04 -19.31 -15.51
N VAL A 144 7.50 -18.67 -16.58
CA VAL A 144 6.94 -18.78 -17.91
C VAL A 144 7.97 -19.37 -18.85
N ASN A 145 7.69 -20.53 -19.44
CA ASN A 145 8.62 -21.23 -20.34
C ASN A 145 10.03 -21.41 -19.76
N GLN A 146 10.13 -21.75 -18.48
CA GLN A 146 11.40 -21.96 -17.73
C GLN A 146 12.21 -20.67 -17.49
N ILE A 147 11.63 -19.50 -17.70
CA ILE A 147 12.23 -18.20 -17.43
C ILE A 147 11.32 -17.48 -16.45
N ILE A 148 11.90 -16.87 -15.40
CA ILE A 148 11.14 -15.99 -14.50
C ILE A 148 10.90 -14.67 -15.24
N GLN A 149 9.64 -14.31 -15.38
CA GLN A 149 9.20 -13.02 -15.91
C GLN A 149 8.46 -12.27 -14.79
N GLU A 150 8.57 -10.96 -14.77
CA GLU A 150 7.94 -10.10 -13.80
C GLU A 150 6.63 -9.54 -14.35
N PHE A 151 5.59 -9.55 -13.53
CA PHE A 151 4.26 -9.04 -13.83
C PHE A 151 3.77 -8.20 -12.66
N GLU A 152 3.00 -7.19 -12.97
CA GLU A 152 2.21 -6.47 -11.98
C GLU A 152 1.01 -7.30 -11.58
N VAL A 153 0.86 -7.51 -10.28
CA VAL A 153 -0.25 -8.27 -9.71
C VAL A 153 -0.88 -7.46 -8.59
N ARG A 154 -2.18 -7.58 -8.45
CA ARG A 154 -2.93 -7.00 -7.34
C ARG A 154 -3.06 -8.00 -6.21
N ILE A 155 -2.74 -7.58 -5.00
CA ILE A 155 -3.03 -8.34 -3.79
C ILE A 155 -4.55 -8.28 -3.58
N ILE A 156 -5.20 -9.45 -3.51
CA ILE A 156 -6.65 -9.58 -3.33
C ILE A 156 -7.02 -10.31 -2.03
N GLY A 157 -6.02 -10.78 -1.28
CA GLY A 157 -6.25 -11.45 -0.02
C GLY A 157 -5.01 -12.14 0.54
N VAL A 158 -5.23 -12.87 1.62
CA VAL A 158 -4.20 -13.67 2.30
C VAL A 158 -4.76 -15.06 2.58
N ASN A 159 -3.95 -16.10 2.34
CA ASN A 159 -4.30 -17.48 2.66
C ASN A 159 -3.13 -18.15 3.40
N GLY A 160 -3.17 -18.10 4.72
CA GLY A 160 -2.09 -18.60 5.58
C GLY A 160 -0.77 -17.87 5.29
N PRO A 161 0.27 -18.56 4.81
CA PRO A 161 1.56 -17.92 4.53
C PRO A 161 1.64 -17.24 3.15
N PHE A 162 0.60 -17.37 2.33
CA PHE A 162 0.58 -16.88 0.96
C PHE A 162 -0.20 -15.58 0.87
N LEU A 163 0.28 -14.67 0.02
CA LEU A 163 -0.57 -13.66 -0.58
C LEU A 163 -1.43 -14.33 -1.65
N VAL A 164 -2.68 -13.93 -1.73
CA VAL A 164 -3.53 -14.24 -2.89
C VAL A 164 -3.47 -13.03 -3.81
N VAL A 165 -3.04 -13.24 -5.04
CA VAL A 165 -2.86 -12.18 -6.02
C VAL A 165 -3.55 -12.53 -7.33
N SER A 166 -3.86 -11.53 -8.15
CA SER A 166 -4.32 -11.69 -9.54
C SER A 166 -3.49 -10.78 -10.44
N LEU A 167 -3.38 -11.13 -11.73
CA LEU A 167 -2.77 -10.25 -12.71
C LEU A 167 -3.54 -8.93 -12.79
N GLU A 168 -2.82 -7.82 -12.87
CA GLU A 168 -3.43 -6.50 -13.07
C GLU A 168 -3.89 -6.30 -14.51
N GLU A 169 -3.11 -6.83 -15.48
CA GLU A 169 -3.42 -6.76 -16.91
C GLU A 169 -3.23 -8.12 -17.59
N GLU A 170 -3.95 -8.35 -18.67
CA GLU A 170 -3.76 -9.53 -19.53
C GLU A 170 -2.36 -9.51 -20.16
N PRO A 171 -1.58 -10.59 -20.01
CA PRO A 171 -0.26 -10.67 -20.61
C PRO A 171 -0.33 -10.58 -22.14
N GLN A 172 0.64 -9.88 -22.76
CA GLN A 172 0.72 -9.77 -24.22
C GLN A 172 0.89 -11.12 -24.93
N VAL A 173 1.45 -12.09 -24.22
CA VAL A 173 1.61 -13.47 -24.69
C VAL A 173 0.84 -14.36 -23.73
N ASP A 174 0.00 -15.25 -24.27
CA ASP A 174 -0.73 -16.22 -23.45
C ASP A 174 0.23 -17.10 -22.67
N ILE A 175 0.17 -16.95 -21.33
CA ILE A 175 0.98 -17.72 -20.37
C ILE A 175 0.14 -18.78 -19.65
N GLY A 176 -1.14 -18.95 -20.05
CA GLY A 176 -2.09 -19.87 -19.43
C GLY A 176 -2.62 -19.37 -18.08
N ILE A 177 -2.45 -18.09 -17.77
CA ILE A 177 -2.98 -17.41 -16.58
C ILE A 177 -3.60 -16.09 -17.06
N HIS A 178 -4.80 -15.81 -16.59
CA HIS A 178 -5.59 -14.65 -17.01
C HIS A 178 -5.89 -13.72 -15.83
N VAL A 179 -6.28 -12.47 -16.12
CA VAL A 179 -6.83 -11.54 -15.14
C VAL A 179 -8.00 -12.22 -14.42
N ASP A 180 -8.17 -11.91 -13.14
CA ASP A 180 -9.18 -12.51 -12.23
C ASP A 180 -8.91 -13.97 -11.82
N GLU A 181 -7.87 -14.62 -12.31
CA GLU A 181 -7.46 -15.92 -11.80
C GLU A 181 -6.58 -15.75 -10.53
N PRO A 182 -7.00 -16.33 -9.38
CA PRO A 182 -6.22 -16.19 -8.16
C PRO A 182 -4.95 -17.03 -8.22
N LEU A 183 -3.84 -16.42 -7.86
CA LEU A 183 -2.53 -17.04 -7.72
C LEU A 183 -2.09 -16.97 -6.26
N TRP A 184 -1.22 -17.88 -5.86
CA TRP A 184 -0.53 -17.80 -4.57
C TRP A 184 0.86 -17.22 -4.76
N ALA A 185 1.15 -16.13 -4.06
CA ALA A 185 2.46 -15.49 -4.08
C ALA A 185 3.17 -15.68 -2.74
N LEU A 186 4.45 -16.01 -2.81
CA LEU A 186 5.34 -16.15 -1.66
C LEU A 186 6.48 -15.15 -1.78
N PRO A 187 6.80 -14.42 -0.71
CA PRO A 187 8.02 -13.63 -0.68
C PRO A 187 9.24 -14.52 -0.54
N TYR A 188 10.30 -14.17 -1.22
CA TYR A 188 11.63 -14.79 -1.08
C TYR A 188 12.71 -13.72 -1.10
N ILE A 189 13.89 -14.04 -0.59
CA ILE A 189 15.06 -13.18 -0.65
C ILE A 189 16.01 -13.71 -1.72
N TYR A 190 16.35 -12.87 -2.67
CA TYR A 190 17.36 -13.12 -3.67
C TYR A 190 18.40 -11.99 -3.66
N GLU A 191 19.66 -12.33 -3.50
CA GLU A 191 20.79 -11.36 -3.42
C GLU A 191 20.59 -10.23 -2.40
N GLY A 192 19.83 -10.48 -1.35
CA GLY A 192 19.56 -9.51 -0.28
C GLY A 192 18.32 -8.63 -0.50
N SER A 193 17.68 -8.73 -1.65
CA SER A 193 16.44 -8.02 -1.97
C SER A 193 15.22 -8.91 -1.79
N ALA A 194 14.11 -8.31 -1.39
CA ALA A 194 12.81 -8.99 -1.33
C ALA A 194 12.22 -9.11 -2.74
N HIS A 195 11.65 -10.27 -3.02
CA HIS A 195 10.94 -10.56 -4.26
C HIS A 195 9.65 -11.32 -3.93
N LEU A 196 8.67 -11.25 -4.81
CA LEU A 196 7.51 -12.13 -4.79
C LEU A 196 7.61 -13.13 -5.94
N TYR A 197 7.16 -14.35 -5.68
CA TYR A 197 7.01 -15.37 -6.71
C TYR A 197 5.60 -15.93 -6.66
N ALA A 198 4.87 -15.79 -7.74
CA ALA A 198 3.54 -16.36 -7.87
C ALA A 198 3.56 -17.75 -8.49
N MET A 199 2.66 -18.57 -8.02
CA MET A 199 2.42 -19.91 -8.55
C MET A 199 0.92 -20.12 -8.71
N TYR A 200 0.57 -20.94 -9.69
CA TYR A 200 -0.82 -21.32 -9.88
C TYR A 200 -1.33 -22.09 -8.64
N ALA A 201 -2.48 -21.68 -8.14
CA ALA A 201 -3.11 -22.30 -6.95
C ALA A 201 -3.84 -23.62 -7.26
N GLY A 202 -3.79 -24.08 -8.52
CA GLY A 202 -4.50 -25.26 -8.99
C GLY A 202 -3.92 -26.59 -8.51
N GLU A 203 -4.73 -27.64 -8.51
CA GLU A 203 -4.35 -29.01 -8.12
C GLU A 203 -3.37 -29.68 -9.10
N ASN A 204 -3.07 -29.07 -10.24
CA ASN A 204 -2.32 -29.67 -11.35
C ASN A 204 -0.91 -29.11 -11.54
N LEU A 205 -0.22 -28.74 -10.46
CA LEU A 205 1.17 -28.33 -10.53
C LEU A 205 2.03 -29.43 -11.17
N THR A 206 2.90 -29.06 -12.10
CA THR A 206 3.92 -29.96 -12.65
C THR A 206 4.93 -30.35 -11.58
N LYS A 207 5.70 -31.39 -11.80
CA LYS A 207 6.75 -31.81 -10.85
C LYS A 207 7.81 -30.74 -10.66
N GLU A 208 8.10 -29.97 -11.69
CA GLU A 208 9.02 -28.84 -11.67
C GLU A 208 8.48 -27.69 -10.81
N GLU A 209 7.22 -27.33 -10.97
CA GLU A 209 6.55 -26.31 -10.16
C GLU A 209 6.46 -26.71 -8.69
N ILE A 210 6.13 -27.98 -8.40
CA ILE A 210 6.15 -28.51 -7.03
C ILE A 210 7.55 -28.38 -6.41
N LYS A 211 8.59 -28.74 -7.16
CA LYS A 211 9.98 -28.66 -6.69
C LYS A 211 10.40 -27.22 -6.44
N GLU A 212 10.02 -26.29 -7.31
CA GLU A 212 10.33 -24.88 -7.15
C GLU A 212 9.55 -24.26 -5.97
N ARG A 213 8.28 -24.56 -5.85
CA ARG A 213 7.48 -24.19 -4.68
C ARG A 213 8.13 -24.66 -3.37
N ASP A 214 8.52 -25.93 -3.32
CA ASP A 214 9.13 -26.52 -2.10
C ASP A 214 10.49 -25.88 -1.80
N ARG A 215 11.26 -25.50 -2.83
CA ARG A 215 12.51 -24.74 -2.69
C ARG A 215 12.25 -23.36 -2.10
N LEU A 216 11.28 -22.61 -2.66
CA LEU A 216 10.91 -21.27 -2.19
C LEU A 216 10.38 -21.30 -0.75
N ILE A 217 9.56 -22.30 -0.42
CA ILE A 217 9.08 -22.51 0.96
C ILE A 217 10.25 -22.74 1.92
N GLN A 218 11.25 -23.53 1.52
CA GLN A 218 12.44 -23.77 2.35
C GLN A 218 13.28 -22.51 2.52
N GLU A 219 13.47 -21.72 1.48
CA GLU A 219 14.18 -20.43 1.54
C GLU A 219 13.42 -19.42 2.39
N THR A 220 12.11 -19.29 2.19
CA THR A 220 11.24 -18.44 2.99
C THR A 220 11.32 -18.79 4.47
N ASN A 221 11.28 -20.07 4.83
CA ASN A 221 11.46 -20.54 6.19
C ASN A 221 12.84 -20.21 6.77
N ARG A 222 13.88 -20.31 5.95
CA ARG A 222 15.28 -20.03 6.35
C ARG A 222 15.48 -18.56 6.73
N TYR A 223 14.83 -17.65 6.03
CA TYR A 223 14.92 -16.21 6.27
C TYR A 223 13.82 -15.67 7.21
N GLY A 224 12.91 -16.54 7.70
CA GLY A 224 11.91 -16.17 8.68
C GLY A 224 10.72 -15.38 8.12
N PHE A 225 10.49 -15.45 6.82
CA PHE A 225 9.31 -14.85 6.21
C PHE A 225 8.04 -15.56 6.65
N THR A 226 7.13 -14.81 7.21
CA THR A 226 5.79 -15.31 7.56
C THR A 226 4.80 -14.18 7.34
N PHE A 227 3.80 -14.38 6.50
CA PHE A 227 2.59 -13.59 6.57
C PHE A 227 1.80 -14.09 7.79
N ASN A 228 1.20 -13.18 8.54
CA ASN A 228 0.40 -13.48 9.76
C ASN A 228 1.13 -14.19 10.89
N GLY A 229 2.45 -14.06 11.00
CA GLY A 229 3.22 -14.67 12.09
C GLY A 229 3.25 -16.21 12.09
N ILE A 230 2.74 -16.86 11.06
CA ILE A 230 2.76 -18.31 10.92
C ILE A 230 4.10 -18.72 10.33
N LYS A 231 4.99 -19.28 11.15
CA LYS A 231 6.17 -20.01 10.64
C LYS A 231 5.69 -21.24 9.90
N LEU A 232 6.01 -21.34 8.61
CA LEU A 232 5.86 -22.59 7.90
C LEU A 232 6.71 -23.63 8.63
N ARG A 233 6.08 -24.62 9.27
CA ARG A 233 6.80 -25.74 9.85
C ARG A 233 7.25 -26.66 8.71
N SER A 234 8.56 -26.93 8.66
CA SER A 234 9.14 -27.98 7.84
C SER A 234 8.57 -29.35 8.13
#